data_a1ef82b035e3d5c7d928cb8952996b33
#
_entry.id   a1ef82b035e3d5c7d928cb8952996b33
#
_cell.length_a   1.000
_cell.length_b   1.000
_cell.length_c   1.000
_cell.angle_alpha   90.00
_cell.angle_beta   90.00
_cell.angle_gamma   90.00
#
_symmetry.space_group_name_H-M   'P 1'
#
loop_
_entity.id
_entity.type
_entity.pdbx_description
1 polymer ?
#
loop_
_entity_poly.entity_id
_entity_poly.type
_entity_poly.pdbx_seq_one_letter_code
_entity_poly.pdbx_strand_id
1 'polypeptide(L)'
;MTNFQKTVKYIAMAFAIFLTVSIIGGVLSMFGLFGGFFGGDAVTEDIKTYAVSSDIQSLDVKINAADFTIKQGESFSVESNLKYLTVEDKNGVLTIKETKKFGSTYTGAVLTLYVPADTVFEKADITTGAGRLTVEHLSAGTMNFELGAGEVKIETLIATTAVDIEGGAGKITISGGALHNLDLDMGVGQLNLTSALTGESDFDLGVGESNITIIGNKDDYKLDIEKGLGNITVDGTSVSNIKGQGNGKNSIEVSGGIGAINLKFKESEAK
;
A
#
# COMPACT_ATOMS: atom_id res chain seq x y z
N MET A 1 -24.63 17.46 -22.74
CA MET A 1 -25.01 16.10 -22.30
C MET A 1 -26.53 15.96 -22.46
N THR A 2 -26.98 14.92 -23.18
CA THR A 2 -28.40 14.59 -23.30
C THR A 2 -28.94 14.06 -21.97
N ASN A 3 -30.27 14.10 -21.77
CA ASN A 3 -30.89 13.56 -20.56
C ASN A 3 -30.54 12.08 -20.35
N PHE A 4 -30.43 11.32 -21.44
CA PHE A 4 -29.98 9.92 -21.42
C PHE A 4 -28.56 9.76 -20.86
N GLN A 5 -27.60 10.58 -21.29
CA GLN A 5 -26.22 10.56 -20.78
C GLN A 5 -26.14 10.92 -19.28
N LYS A 6 -26.98 11.85 -18.82
CA LYS A 6 -27.08 12.19 -17.39
C LYS A 6 -27.62 11.00 -16.59
N THR A 7 -28.66 10.32 -17.09
CA THR A 7 -29.25 9.15 -16.42
C THR A 7 -28.24 8.01 -16.32
N VAL A 8 -27.53 7.67 -17.41
CA VAL A 8 -26.48 6.64 -17.40
C VAL A 8 -25.36 6.99 -16.43
N LYS A 9 -24.93 8.26 -16.39
CA LYS A 9 -23.91 8.74 -15.42
C LYS A 9 -24.36 8.54 -13.98
N TYR A 10 -25.60 8.90 -13.61
CA TYR A 10 -26.10 8.74 -12.25
C TYR A 10 -26.29 7.26 -11.87
N ILE A 11 -26.72 6.42 -12.81
CA ILE A 11 -26.82 4.97 -12.58
C ILE A 11 -25.42 4.36 -12.35
N ALA A 12 -24.44 4.71 -13.18
CA ALA A 12 -23.07 4.24 -13.02
C ALA A 12 -22.47 4.71 -11.66
N MET A 13 -22.72 5.96 -11.28
CA MET A 13 -22.28 6.52 -10.00
C MET A 13 -22.95 5.83 -8.81
N ALA A 14 -24.26 5.59 -8.86
CA ALA A 14 -24.99 4.85 -7.84
C ALA A 14 -24.52 3.40 -7.71
N PHE A 15 -24.22 2.76 -8.84
CA PHE A 15 -23.68 1.39 -8.87
C PHE A 15 -22.26 1.33 -8.30
N ALA A 16 -21.41 2.29 -8.63
CA ALA A 16 -20.07 2.39 -8.05
C ALA A 16 -20.12 2.60 -6.53
N ILE A 17 -20.99 3.49 -6.05
CA ILE A 17 -21.22 3.71 -4.61
C ILE A 17 -21.77 2.44 -3.94
N PHE A 18 -22.72 1.76 -4.58
CA PHE A 18 -23.27 0.48 -4.08
C PHE A 18 -22.19 -0.60 -3.99
N LEU A 19 -21.35 -0.75 -5.02
CA LEU A 19 -20.23 -1.68 -5.00
C LEU A 19 -19.23 -1.33 -3.89
N THR A 20 -18.89 -0.05 -3.75
CA THR A 20 -17.98 0.43 -2.70
C THR A 20 -18.51 0.13 -1.31
N VAL A 21 -19.78 0.44 -1.04
CA VAL A 21 -20.44 0.16 0.25
C VAL A 21 -20.55 -1.35 0.48
N SER A 22 -20.82 -2.13 -0.57
CA SER A 22 -20.90 -3.60 -0.47
C SER A 22 -19.54 -4.24 -0.20
N ILE A 23 -18.48 -3.73 -0.82
CA ILE A 23 -17.09 -4.17 -0.57
C ILE A 23 -16.67 -3.79 0.86
N ILE A 24 -16.89 -2.53 1.26
CA ILE A 24 -16.59 -2.06 2.63
C ILE A 24 -17.42 -2.84 3.65
N GLY A 25 -18.71 -3.03 3.41
CA GLY A 25 -19.59 -3.83 4.26
C GLY A 25 -19.18 -5.31 4.32
N GLY A 26 -18.76 -5.89 3.20
CA GLY A 26 -18.20 -7.24 3.13
C GLY A 26 -16.89 -7.36 3.90
N VAL A 27 -16.03 -6.39 3.79
CA VAL A 27 -14.76 -6.31 4.52
C VAL A 27 -14.99 -6.12 6.02
N LEU A 28 -15.87 -5.20 6.42
CA LEU A 28 -16.24 -4.99 7.83
C LEU A 28 -16.94 -6.21 8.43
N SER A 29 -17.71 -6.97 7.63
CA SER A 29 -18.31 -8.23 8.08
C SER A 29 -17.28 -9.34 8.25
N MET A 30 -16.18 -9.36 7.51
CA MET A 30 -15.03 -10.23 7.75
C MET A 30 -14.30 -9.89 9.07
N PHE A 31 -14.30 -8.63 9.50
CA PHE A 31 -13.64 -8.18 10.74
C PHE A 31 -14.47 -8.34 12.03
N GLY A 32 -15.54 -9.11 12.01
CA GLY A 32 -16.13 -9.58 13.26
C GLY A 32 -17.51 -9.07 13.66
N LEU A 33 -18.22 -8.27 12.85
CA LEU A 33 -19.61 -7.94 13.15
C LEU A 33 -20.57 -9.11 12.85
N PHE A 34 -20.14 -10.15 12.12
CA PHE A 34 -20.89 -11.38 11.84
C PHE A 34 -20.17 -12.68 12.26
N GLY A 35 -19.07 -12.58 13.01
CA GLY A 35 -18.28 -13.75 13.48
C GLY A 35 -19.04 -14.73 14.39
N GLY A 36 -20.28 -14.44 14.74
CA GLY A 36 -21.11 -15.33 15.55
C GLY A 36 -21.96 -16.34 14.77
N PHE A 37 -22.05 -16.25 13.43
CA PHE A 37 -22.96 -17.10 12.65
C PHE A 37 -22.30 -18.24 11.87
N PHE A 38 -21.00 -18.18 11.63
CA PHE A 38 -20.25 -19.27 10.98
C PHE A 38 -19.11 -19.67 11.90
N GLY A 39 -19.31 -20.70 12.71
CA GLY A 39 -18.27 -21.27 13.56
C GLY A 39 -17.14 -21.87 12.73
N GLY A 40 -16.20 -21.03 12.32
CA GLY A 40 -14.94 -21.44 11.71
C GLY A 40 -13.88 -21.69 12.79
N ASP A 41 -12.94 -22.59 12.53
CA ASP A 41 -11.79 -22.82 13.41
C ASP A 41 -10.98 -21.51 13.56
N ALA A 42 -10.61 -21.19 14.81
CA ALA A 42 -9.69 -20.10 15.08
C ALA A 42 -8.33 -20.40 14.40
N VAL A 43 -7.79 -19.42 13.70
CA VAL A 43 -6.45 -19.52 13.08
C VAL A 43 -5.34 -19.04 14.00
N THR A 44 -5.66 -18.71 15.24
CA THR A 44 -4.71 -18.20 16.24
C THR A 44 -4.43 -19.24 17.32
N GLU A 45 -3.21 -19.24 17.80
CA GLU A 45 -2.72 -20.05 18.92
C GLU A 45 -1.78 -19.19 19.80
N ASP A 46 -1.01 -19.78 20.69
CA ASP A 46 0.02 -19.06 21.43
C ASP A 46 1.10 -18.51 20.48
N ILE A 47 1.68 -17.36 20.83
CA ILE A 47 2.74 -16.73 20.03
C ILE A 47 3.95 -17.68 19.98
N LYS A 48 4.41 -17.92 18.77
CA LYS A 48 5.64 -18.67 18.47
C LYS A 48 6.68 -17.75 17.88
N THR A 49 7.94 -18.00 18.23
CA THR A 49 9.10 -17.33 17.64
C THR A 49 9.78 -18.31 16.68
N TYR A 50 10.03 -17.83 15.46
CA TYR A 50 10.75 -18.56 14.42
C TYR A 50 12.13 -17.94 14.27
N ALA A 51 13.17 -18.74 14.49
CA ALA A 51 14.54 -18.32 14.22
C ALA A 51 14.77 -18.25 12.71
N VAL A 52 15.43 -17.19 12.26
CA VAL A 52 15.75 -16.93 10.86
C VAL A 52 17.26 -16.74 10.74
N SER A 53 17.85 -17.16 9.63
CA SER A 53 19.29 -16.97 9.38
C SER A 53 19.65 -15.49 9.21
N SER A 54 20.92 -15.16 9.35
CA SER A 54 21.40 -13.77 9.19
C SER A 54 21.57 -13.35 7.73
N ASP A 55 21.60 -14.32 6.78
CA ASP A 55 21.99 -14.06 5.39
C ASP A 55 20.78 -13.89 4.47
N ILE A 56 19.78 -13.12 4.92
CA ILE A 56 18.57 -12.85 4.14
C ILE A 56 18.82 -11.69 3.17
N GLN A 57 18.64 -11.95 1.89
CA GLN A 57 18.78 -10.99 0.79
C GLN A 57 17.42 -10.60 0.18
N SER A 58 16.42 -11.48 0.30
CA SER A 58 15.09 -11.23 -0.27
C SER A 58 13.98 -11.66 0.69
N LEU A 59 12.84 -10.99 0.57
CA LEU A 59 11.67 -11.19 1.39
C LEU A 59 10.47 -11.56 0.51
N ASP A 60 9.77 -12.67 0.82
CA ASP A 60 8.51 -13.09 0.19
C ASP A 60 7.48 -13.38 1.29
N VAL A 61 6.54 -12.43 1.48
CA VAL A 61 5.51 -12.51 2.53
C VAL A 61 4.13 -12.58 1.89
N LYS A 62 3.34 -13.62 2.28
CA LYS A 62 1.94 -13.78 1.85
C LYS A 62 1.05 -14.08 3.05
N ILE A 63 0.29 -13.07 3.49
CA ILE A 63 -0.58 -13.14 4.66
C ILE A 63 -2.02 -12.80 4.25
N ASN A 64 -2.96 -13.65 4.62
CA ASN A 64 -4.36 -13.44 4.26
C ASN A 64 -5.04 -12.39 5.14
N ALA A 65 -4.86 -12.49 6.48
CA ALA A 65 -5.42 -11.50 7.39
C ALA A 65 -4.69 -11.53 8.75
N ALA A 66 -4.07 -10.42 9.12
CA ALA A 66 -3.45 -10.22 10.42
C ALA A 66 -3.13 -8.74 10.66
N ASP A 67 -2.83 -8.40 11.92
CA ASP A 67 -2.04 -7.22 12.23
C ASP A 67 -0.56 -7.58 12.00
N PHE A 68 -0.02 -7.22 10.84
CA PHE A 68 1.36 -7.51 10.44
C PHE A 68 2.24 -6.30 10.68
N THR A 69 3.34 -6.50 11.42
CA THR A 69 4.31 -5.44 11.71
C THR A 69 5.70 -5.85 11.24
N ILE A 70 6.37 -4.96 10.49
CA ILE A 70 7.81 -5.03 10.20
C ILE A 70 8.48 -3.93 11.01
N LYS A 71 9.40 -4.31 11.89
CA LYS A 71 10.11 -3.36 12.74
C LYS A 71 11.58 -3.70 12.92
N GLN A 72 12.35 -2.75 13.39
CA GLN A 72 13.76 -2.97 13.63
C GLN A 72 13.99 -3.95 14.77
N GLY A 73 15.03 -4.78 14.64
CA GLY A 73 15.50 -5.74 15.63
C GLY A 73 17.01 -5.92 15.57
N GLU A 74 17.57 -6.61 16.56
CA GLU A 74 19.00 -6.94 16.59
C GLU A 74 19.38 -8.01 15.56
N SER A 75 18.43 -8.90 15.25
CA SER A 75 18.58 -10.00 14.29
C SER A 75 17.25 -10.28 13.60
N PHE A 76 17.29 -11.00 12.48
CA PHE A 76 16.06 -11.51 11.86
C PHE A 76 15.34 -12.46 12.79
N SER A 77 14.07 -12.22 13.03
CA SER A 77 13.18 -13.16 13.69
C SER A 77 11.72 -12.90 13.30
N VAL A 78 10.90 -13.92 13.42
CA VAL A 78 9.46 -13.82 13.15
C VAL A 78 8.73 -14.28 14.39
N GLU A 79 7.77 -13.49 14.86
CA GLU A 79 6.85 -13.83 15.94
C GLU A 79 5.42 -13.83 15.43
N SER A 80 4.66 -14.87 15.71
CA SER A 80 3.26 -14.95 15.27
C SER A 80 2.46 -15.92 16.12
N ASN A 81 1.16 -15.63 16.23
CA ASN A 81 0.17 -16.56 16.74
C ASN A 81 -0.66 -17.25 15.64
N LEU A 82 -0.27 -17.08 14.37
CA LEU A 82 -0.94 -17.72 13.25
C LEU A 82 -0.64 -19.24 13.23
N LYS A 83 -1.67 -20.06 13.36
CA LYS A 83 -1.56 -21.52 13.42
C LYS A 83 -1.06 -22.17 12.13
N TYR A 84 -1.37 -21.55 10.98
CA TYR A 84 -1.07 -22.10 9.66
C TYR A 84 -0.01 -21.26 8.95
N LEU A 85 0.99 -20.77 9.69
CA LEU A 85 2.10 -20.02 9.18
C LEU A 85 3.26 -20.95 8.85
N THR A 86 3.86 -20.76 7.68
CA THR A 86 5.12 -21.35 7.28
C THR A 86 6.17 -20.25 7.23
N VAL A 87 7.28 -20.43 7.91
CA VAL A 87 8.44 -19.54 7.88
C VAL A 87 9.63 -20.38 7.45
N GLU A 88 10.20 -20.05 6.31
CA GLU A 88 11.36 -20.75 5.70
C GLU A 88 12.40 -19.73 5.25
N ASP A 89 13.65 -19.98 5.54
CA ASP A 89 14.79 -19.29 4.97
C ASP A 89 15.59 -20.25 4.09
N LYS A 90 15.62 -19.99 2.82
CA LYS A 90 16.35 -20.81 1.84
C LYS A 90 17.01 -19.94 0.79
N ASN A 91 18.29 -20.19 0.53
CA ASN A 91 19.04 -19.49 -0.50
C ASN A 91 18.98 -17.95 -0.39
N GLY A 92 19.02 -17.42 0.82
CA GLY A 92 18.92 -15.98 1.08
C GLY A 92 17.53 -15.39 0.95
N VAL A 93 16.47 -16.20 0.77
CA VAL A 93 15.08 -15.75 0.71
C VAL A 93 14.35 -16.14 2.00
N LEU A 94 13.83 -15.14 2.72
CA LEU A 94 12.90 -15.38 3.82
C LEU A 94 11.48 -15.43 3.27
N THR A 95 10.89 -16.61 3.34
CA THR A 95 9.51 -16.86 2.92
C THR A 95 8.60 -16.99 4.14
N ILE A 96 7.58 -16.14 4.24
CA ILE A 96 6.56 -16.16 5.29
C ILE A 96 5.20 -16.31 4.62
N LYS A 97 4.59 -17.50 4.72
CA LYS A 97 3.33 -17.81 4.03
C LYS A 97 2.29 -18.38 4.97
N GLU A 98 1.11 -17.81 4.89
CA GLU A 98 -0.05 -18.35 5.58
C GLU A 98 -0.85 -19.26 4.64
N THR A 99 -1.09 -20.50 5.09
CA THR A 99 -1.94 -21.45 4.38
C THR A 99 -3.38 -21.29 4.87
N LYS A 100 -4.21 -20.60 4.08
CA LYS A 100 -5.62 -20.34 4.40
C LYS A 100 -6.45 -21.61 4.38
N LYS A 101 -7.29 -21.81 5.42
CA LYS A 101 -8.44 -22.71 5.37
C LYS A 101 -9.72 -21.89 5.14
N PHE A 102 -10.59 -22.36 4.27
CA PHE A 102 -11.90 -21.74 4.05
C PHE A 102 -12.71 -21.69 5.34
N GLY A 103 -13.33 -20.54 5.64
CA GLY A 103 -14.17 -20.37 6.86
C GLY A 103 -13.41 -20.06 8.15
N SER A 104 -12.11 -19.75 8.09
CA SER A 104 -11.30 -19.42 9.27
C SER A 104 -11.65 -18.08 9.90
N THR A 105 -11.52 -17.97 11.22
CA THR A 105 -11.71 -16.74 12.00
C THR A 105 -10.36 -16.18 12.42
N TYR A 106 -10.09 -14.91 12.08
CA TYR A 106 -8.81 -14.21 12.28
C TYR A 106 -8.79 -13.24 13.49
N THR A 107 -9.60 -13.51 14.51
CA THR A 107 -9.65 -12.61 15.68
C THR A 107 -8.32 -12.61 16.43
N GLY A 108 -7.68 -11.42 16.51
CA GLY A 108 -6.41 -11.24 17.21
C GLY A 108 -5.20 -11.90 16.53
N ALA A 109 -5.27 -12.15 15.23
CA ALA A 109 -4.13 -12.66 14.47
C ALA A 109 -3.03 -11.60 14.37
N VAL A 110 -1.82 -11.94 14.78
CA VAL A 110 -0.65 -11.06 14.77
C VAL A 110 0.55 -11.74 14.14
N LEU A 111 1.34 -10.94 13.42
CA LEU A 111 2.62 -11.31 12.84
C LEU A 111 3.60 -10.16 13.04
N THR A 112 4.77 -10.44 13.56
CA THR A 112 5.86 -9.45 13.65
C THR A 112 7.10 -10.02 12.99
N LEU A 113 7.65 -9.28 12.03
CA LEU A 113 8.96 -9.52 11.44
C LEU A 113 9.95 -8.49 12.00
N TYR A 114 11.00 -8.96 12.62
CA TYR A 114 12.11 -8.15 13.07
C TYR A 114 13.21 -8.18 11.99
N VAL A 115 13.69 -7.00 11.62
CA VAL A 115 14.70 -6.81 10.58
C VAL A 115 15.86 -5.99 11.16
N PRO A 116 17.13 -6.40 11.01
CA PRO A 116 18.27 -5.57 11.42
C PRO A 116 18.26 -4.20 10.74
N ALA A 117 18.67 -3.16 11.48
CA ALA A 117 18.53 -1.76 11.08
C ALA A 117 19.16 -1.41 9.71
N ASP A 118 20.31 -2.02 9.39
CA ASP A 118 21.07 -1.71 8.17
C ASP A 118 20.75 -2.66 7.00
N THR A 119 19.63 -3.41 7.10
CA THR A 119 19.24 -4.36 6.07
C THR A 119 18.74 -3.64 4.83
N VAL A 120 19.35 -3.96 3.69
CA VAL A 120 18.86 -3.59 2.37
C VAL A 120 18.61 -4.88 1.58
N PHE A 121 17.35 -5.18 1.32
CA PHE A 121 16.99 -6.35 0.53
C PHE A 121 17.30 -6.12 -0.96
N GLU A 122 17.61 -7.17 -1.70
CA GLU A 122 17.61 -7.11 -3.17
C GLU A 122 16.17 -6.96 -3.67
N LYS A 123 15.27 -7.75 -3.06
CA LYS A 123 13.85 -7.76 -3.42
C LYS A 123 12.97 -7.98 -2.18
N ALA A 124 11.85 -7.26 -2.12
CA ALA A 124 10.81 -7.47 -1.10
C ALA A 124 9.42 -7.56 -1.75
N ASP A 125 8.83 -8.75 -1.69
CA ASP A 125 7.46 -9.00 -2.13
C ASP A 125 6.55 -9.17 -0.90
N ILE A 126 5.52 -8.34 -0.77
CA ILE A 126 4.60 -8.35 0.37
C ILE A 126 3.16 -8.35 -0.12
N THR A 127 2.48 -9.47 0.06
CA THR A 127 1.05 -9.61 -0.23
C THR A 127 0.26 -9.70 1.08
N THR A 128 -0.69 -8.80 1.27
CA THR A 128 -1.62 -8.84 2.40
C THR A 128 -3.06 -8.84 1.91
N GLY A 129 -3.88 -9.76 2.40
CA GLY A 129 -5.29 -9.82 2.01
C GLY A 129 -6.14 -8.80 2.79
N ALA A 130 -6.13 -8.87 4.13
CA ALA A 130 -6.91 -7.99 4.98
C ALA A 130 -6.19 -7.70 6.30
N GLY A 131 -6.53 -6.60 6.98
CA GLY A 131 -5.97 -6.26 8.28
C GLY A 131 -5.14 -4.99 8.27
N ARG A 132 -4.09 -4.98 9.09
CA ARG A 132 -3.19 -3.83 9.17
C ARG A 132 -1.78 -4.27 8.83
N LEU A 133 -1.10 -3.49 7.99
CA LEU A 133 0.34 -3.57 7.79
C LEU A 133 1.00 -2.33 8.39
N THR A 134 1.93 -2.53 9.31
CA THR A 134 2.75 -1.44 9.86
C THR A 134 4.22 -1.73 9.57
N VAL A 135 4.91 -0.78 8.96
CA VAL A 135 6.33 -0.87 8.63
C VAL A 135 7.05 0.34 9.21
N GLU A 136 7.98 0.12 10.12
CA GLU A 136 8.83 1.19 10.65
C GLU A 136 9.86 1.63 9.61
N HIS A 137 10.60 0.67 9.05
CA HIS A 137 11.59 0.90 8.02
C HIS A 137 11.71 -0.31 7.10
N LEU A 138 11.71 -0.07 5.78
CA LEU A 138 12.02 -1.10 4.80
C LEU A 138 12.83 -0.51 3.65
N SER A 139 13.97 -1.15 3.35
CA SER A 139 14.85 -0.76 2.26
C SER A 139 15.10 -1.94 1.33
N ALA A 140 14.92 -1.74 0.02
CA ALA A 140 15.23 -2.76 -0.97
C ALA A 140 15.62 -2.15 -2.33
N GLY A 141 16.22 -2.98 -3.19
CA GLY A 141 16.39 -2.65 -4.60
C GLY A 141 15.03 -2.54 -5.28
N THR A 142 14.27 -3.62 -5.27
CA THR A 142 12.92 -3.69 -5.88
C THR A 142 11.90 -4.11 -4.82
N MET A 143 10.73 -3.50 -4.86
CA MET A 143 9.63 -3.83 -3.96
C MET A 143 8.33 -4.05 -4.72
N ASN A 144 7.53 -4.98 -4.24
CA ASN A 144 6.17 -5.22 -4.73
C ASN A 144 5.24 -5.40 -3.53
N PHE A 145 4.19 -4.56 -3.47
CA PHE A 145 3.15 -4.60 -2.45
C PHE A 145 1.80 -4.89 -3.10
N GLU A 146 1.22 -6.05 -2.83
CA GLU A 146 -0.18 -6.37 -3.14
C GLU A 146 -1.02 -6.24 -1.87
N LEU A 147 -1.80 -5.16 -1.78
CA LEU A 147 -2.51 -4.78 -0.57
C LEU A 147 -4.02 -4.90 -0.80
N GLY A 148 -4.66 -5.90 -0.20
CA GLY A 148 -6.08 -6.17 -0.41
C GLY A 148 -6.99 -5.14 0.25
N ALA A 149 -7.35 -5.32 1.52
CA ALA A 149 -8.25 -4.42 2.24
C ALA A 149 -7.77 -4.13 3.66
N GLY A 150 -7.75 -2.86 4.05
CA GLY A 150 -7.38 -2.48 5.40
C GLY A 150 -6.58 -1.19 5.52
N GLU A 151 -5.69 -1.16 6.50
CA GLU A 151 -4.85 -0.01 6.77
C GLU A 151 -3.36 -0.37 6.61
N VAL A 152 -2.65 0.41 5.81
CA VAL A 152 -1.20 0.30 5.63
C VAL A 152 -0.55 1.58 6.13
N LYS A 153 0.41 1.43 7.03
CA LYS A 153 1.21 2.52 7.58
C LYS A 153 2.68 2.20 7.44
N ILE A 154 3.39 2.97 6.66
CA ILE A 154 4.83 2.86 6.45
C ILE A 154 5.48 4.18 6.89
N GLU A 155 6.42 4.12 7.85
CA GLU A 155 7.13 5.31 8.30
C GLU A 155 8.25 5.68 7.34
N THR A 156 9.07 4.72 6.93
CA THR A 156 10.16 4.93 5.97
C THR A 156 10.24 3.81 4.95
N LEU A 157 10.14 4.16 3.67
CA LEU A 157 10.26 3.24 2.54
C LEU A 157 11.35 3.72 1.58
N ILE A 158 12.36 2.87 1.32
CA ILE A 158 13.46 3.20 0.42
C ILE A 158 13.56 2.14 -0.67
N ALA A 159 13.22 2.52 -1.91
CA ALA A 159 13.38 1.68 -3.09
C ALA A 159 14.39 2.31 -4.04
N THR A 160 15.47 1.59 -4.37
CA THR A 160 16.57 2.14 -5.15
C THR A 160 16.49 1.82 -6.64
N THR A 161 15.62 0.89 -7.05
CA THR A 161 15.45 0.48 -8.45
C THR A 161 14.02 0.65 -8.94
N ALA A 162 13.05 0.06 -8.24
CA ALA A 162 11.63 0.18 -8.57
C ALA A 162 10.75 -0.21 -7.39
N VAL A 163 9.55 0.36 -7.34
CA VAL A 163 8.52 -0.05 -6.38
C VAL A 163 7.16 -0.03 -7.05
N ASP A 164 6.44 -1.13 -6.89
CA ASP A 164 5.09 -1.35 -7.36
C ASP A 164 4.18 -1.52 -6.13
N ILE A 165 3.07 -0.77 -6.09
CA ILE A 165 2.11 -0.79 -4.98
C ILE A 165 0.70 -0.90 -5.53
N GLU A 166 0.11 -2.08 -5.44
CA GLU A 166 -1.29 -2.33 -5.76
C GLU A 166 -2.15 -2.26 -4.50
N GLY A 167 -2.91 -1.18 -4.35
CA GLY A 167 -3.84 -0.95 -3.25
C GLY A 167 -5.29 -1.27 -3.61
N GLY A 168 -5.91 -2.24 -2.95
CA GLY A 168 -7.30 -2.61 -3.18
C GLY A 168 -8.30 -1.62 -2.55
N ALA A 169 -8.64 -1.81 -1.28
CA ALA A 169 -9.61 -0.97 -0.57
C ALA A 169 -9.13 -0.61 0.85
N GLY A 170 -9.04 0.67 1.16
CA GLY A 170 -8.66 1.09 2.50
C GLY A 170 -7.81 2.36 2.55
N LYS A 171 -6.85 2.36 3.47
CA LYS A 171 -5.97 3.51 3.67
C LYS A 171 -4.51 3.12 3.56
N ILE A 172 -3.78 3.80 2.69
CA ILE A 172 -2.33 3.70 2.59
C ILE A 172 -1.70 5.00 3.07
N THR A 173 -0.75 4.90 3.99
CA THR A 173 0.03 6.04 4.48
C THR A 173 1.51 5.69 4.42
N ILE A 174 2.28 6.44 3.63
CA ILE A 174 3.74 6.38 3.55
C ILE A 174 4.26 7.75 3.99
N SER A 175 5.00 7.79 5.10
CA SER A 175 5.34 9.04 5.78
C SER A 175 6.71 9.61 5.42
N GLY A 176 7.57 8.80 4.77
CA GLY A 176 8.91 9.23 4.40
C GLY A 176 9.65 8.18 3.57
N GLY A 177 10.84 8.56 3.10
CA GLY A 177 11.73 7.71 2.35
C GLY A 177 12.11 8.28 0.98
N ALA A 178 12.58 7.40 0.10
CA ALA A 178 12.95 7.73 -1.27
C ALA A 178 12.56 6.57 -2.19
N LEU A 179 11.79 6.87 -3.21
CA LEU A 179 11.26 5.86 -4.13
C LEU A 179 11.76 6.16 -5.54
N HIS A 180 12.35 5.17 -6.18
CA HIS A 180 12.77 5.23 -7.57
C HIS A 180 11.82 4.41 -8.42
N ASN A 181 11.33 4.97 -9.53
CA ASN A 181 10.38 4.34 -10.44
C ASN A 181 9.18 3.74 -9.69
N LEU A 182 8.32 4.62 -9.17
CA LEU A 182 7.11 4.23 -8.45
C LEU A 182 5.97 3.96 -9.43
N ASP A 183 5.35 2.79 -9.32
CA ASP A 183 4.04 2.48 -9.90
C ASP A 183 3.04 2.27 -8.74
N LEU A 184 1.98 3.09 -8.69
CA LEU A 184 1.02 3.05 -7.58
C LEU A 184 -0.41 3.07 -8.09
N ASP A 185 -1.04 1.91 -7.99
CA ASP A 185 -2.46 1.71 -8.27
C ASP A 185 -3.28 1.73 -6.98
N MET A 186 -4.29 2.58 -6.92
CA MET A 186 -5.20 2.64 -5.78
C MET A 186 -6.66 2.43 -6.22
N GLY A 187 -7.27 1.35 -5.75
CA GLY A 187 -8.67 1.06 -6.07
C GLY A 187 -9.65 2.00 -5.39
N VAL A 188 -9.90 1.83 -4.09
CA VAL A 188 -10.87 2.64 -3.33
C VAL A 188 -10.33 3.00 -1.95
N GLY A 189 -10.26 4.28 -1.63
CA GLY A 189 -9.90 4.68 -0.28
C GLY A 189 -9.12 5.97 -0.15
N GLN A 190 -8.13 5.97 0.74
CA GLN A 190 -7.31 7.13 1.02
C GLN A 190 -5.82 6.82 0.86
N LEU A 191 -5.14 7.62 0.05
CA LEU A 191 -3.69 7.63 -0.06
C LEU A 191 -3.11 8.87 0.62
N ASN A 192 -2.14 8.68 1.51
CA ASN A 192 -1.28 9.75 2.03
C ASN A 192 0.18 9.35 1.80
N LEU A 193 0.81 9.95 0.81
CA LEU A 193 2.21 9.70 0.46
C LEU A 193 3.05 10.94 0.73
N THR A 194 4.15 10.75 1.46
CA THR A 194 5.21 11.75 1.59
C THR A 194 6.53 11.04 1.30
N SER A 195 7.21 11.37 0.21
CA SER A 195 8.48 10.74 -0.18
C SER A 195 9.24 11.60 -1.18
N ALA A 196 10.55 11.38 -1.27
CA ALA A 196 11.32 11.80 -2.43
C ALA A 196 11.06 10.81 -3.58
N LEU A 197 10.71 11.32 -4.76
CA LEU A 197 10.45 10.51 -5.95
C LEU A 197 11.52 10.79 -7.00
N THR A 198 12.03 9.74 -7.63
CA THR A 198 13.02 9.86 -8.70
C THR A 198 12.71 8.87 -9.83
N GLY A 199 13.18 9.18 -11.04
CA GLY A 199 12.83 8.40 -12.23
C GLY A 199 11.41 8.68 -12.70
N GLU A 200 10.69 7.64 -13.07
CA GLU A 200 9.29 7.71 -13.51
C GLU A 200 8.37 7.31 -12.35
N SER A 201 7.37 8.13 -12.06
CA SER A 201 6.36 7.84 -11.04
C SER A 201 4.98 7.93 -11.66
N ASP A 202 4.24 6.82 -11.62
CA ASP A 202 2.89 6.69 -12.13
C ASP A 202 1.90 6.46 -10.97
N PHE A 203 0.78 7.17 -11.02
CA PHE A 203 -0.29 7.08 -10.04
C PHE A 203 -1.62 6.86 -10.75
N ASP A 204 -2.17 5.65 -10.67
CA ASP A 204 -3.54 5.36 -11.11
C ASP A 204 -4.48 5.35 -9.88
N LEU A 205 -5.27 6.43 -9.75
CA LEU A 205 -6.03 6.71 -8.54
C LEU A 205 -7.53 6.53 -8.80
N GLY A 206 -8.10 5.43 -8.30
CA GLY A 206 -9.49 5.04 -8.51
C GLY A 206 -10.50 5.94 -7.81
N VAL A 207 -11.02 5.56 -6.66
CA VAL A 207 -12.08 6.31 -5.94
C VAL A 207 -11.64 6.70 -4.54
N GLY A 208 -11.56 8.00 -4.25
CA GLY A 208 -11.23 8.45 -2.90
C GLY A 208 -10.49 9.77 -2.83
N GLU A 209 -9.66 9.89 -1.80
CA GLU A 209 -8.83 11.06 -1.57
C GLU A 209 -7.35 10.67 -1.57
N SER A 210 -6.56 11.38 -2.37
CA SER A 210 -5.12 11.18 -2.45
C SER A 210 -4.36 12.47 -2.13
N ASN A 211 -3.53 12.41 -1.09
CA ASN A 211 -2.66 13.48 -0.65
C ASN A 211 -1.21 13.06 -0.91
N ILE A 212 -0.57 13.62 -1.92
CA ILE A 212 0.76 13.28 -2.37
C ILE A 212 1.67 14.48 -2.10
N THR A 213 2.66 14.30 -1.23
CA THR A 213 3.69 15.30 -0.95
C THR A 213 5.03 14.79 -1.45
N ILE A 214 5.58 15.43 -2.46
CA ILE A 214 6.87 15.10 -3.06
C ILE A 214 7.93 15.94 -2.36
N ILE A 215 8.91 15.28 -1.76
CA ILE A 215 10.09 15.94 -1.19
C ILE A 215 11.08 16.21 -2.31
N GLY A 216 11.16 17.46 -2.75
CA GLY A 216 12.01 17.88 -3.86
C GLY A 216 11.55 19.20 -4.45
N ASN A 217 12.38 19.75 -5.36
CA ASN A 217 12.02 20.96 -6.09
C ASN A 217 11.12 20.60 -7.29
N LYS A 218 10.02 21.32 -7.47
CA LYS A 218 9.08 21.11 -8.58
C LYS A 218 9.76 21.19 -9.96
N ASP A 219 10.78 22.02 -10.09
CA ASP A 219 11.52 22.20 -11.35
C ASP A 219 12.30 20.93 -11.76
N ASP A 220 12.50 19.98 -10.84
CA ASP A 220 13.16 18.70 -11.13
C ASP A 220 12.21 17.68 -11.79
N TYR A 221 10.94 18.07 -12.01
CA TYR A 221 9.90 17.16 -12.50
C TYR A 221 9.23 17.64 -13.77
N LYS A 222 8.79 16.68 -14.56
CA LYS A 222 7.83 16.83 -15.65
C LYS A 222 6.51 16.24 -15.19
N LEU A 223 5.41 17.00 -15.33
CA LEU A 223 4.08 16.61 -14.87
C LEU A 223 3.17 16.29 -16.06
N ASP A 224 2.54 15.14 -16.01
CA ASP A 224 1.42 14.74 -16.84
C ASP A 224 0.24 14.41 -15.91
N ILE A 225 -0.90 15.09 -16.04
CA ILE A 225 -2.06 14.91 -15.17
C ILE A 225 -3.30 14.77 -16.03
N GLU A 226 -3.97 13.63 -15.90
CA GLU A 226 -5.27 13.37 -16.48
C GLU A 226 -6.34 13.41 -15.39
N LYS A 227 -7.22 14.40 -15.48
CA LYS A 227 -8.27 14.62 -14.49
C LYS A 227 -9.49 13.75 -14.78
N GLY A 228 -9.86 12.92 -13.81
CA GLY A 228 -11.13 12.18 -13.82
C GLY A 228 -12.33 13.02 -13.35
N LEU A 229 -13.20 12.41 -12.55
CA LEU A 229 -14.38 13.06 -11.95
C LEU A 229 -14.06 13.53 -10.52
N GLY A 230 -13.50 14.72 -10.39
CA GLY A 230 -13.13 15.23 -9.08
C GLY A 230 -12.36 16.54 -9.18
N ASN A 231 -11.60 16.83 -8.13
CA ASN A 231 -10.75 18.02 -8.09
C ASN A 231 -9.29 17.58 -7.93
N ILE A 232 -8.42 18.14 -8.77
CA ILE A 232 -6.97 17.99 -8.64
C ILE A 232 -6.37 19.34 -8.31
N THR A 233 -5.51 19.40 -7.30
CA THR A 233 -4.72 20.56 -6.96
C THR A 233 -3.23 20.26 -7.05
N VAL A 234 -2.46 21.22 -7.56
CA VAL A 234 -1.00 21.21 -7.50
C VAL A 234 -0.56 22.45 -6.73
N ASP A 235 0.13 22.26 -5.61
CA ASP A 235 0.51 23.32 -4.67
C ASP A 235 -0.67 24.21 -4.27
N GLY A 236 -1.84 23.61 -4.02
CA GLY A 236 -3.07 24.29 -3.62
C GLY A 236 -3.83 25.00 -4.76
N THR A 237 -3.29 24.99 -5.98
CA THR A 237 -3.96 25.55 -7.15
C THR A 237 -4.72 24.46 -7.89
N SER A 238 -6.04 24.65 -8.12
CA SER A 238 -6.82 23.73 -8.93
C SER A 238 -6.34 23.70 -10.36
N VAL A 239 -6.15 22.50 -10.89
CA VAL A 239 -5.71 22.26 -12.26
C VAL A 239 -6.73 21.44 -13.05
N SER A 240 -6.71 21.60 -14.37
CA SER A 240 -7.32 20.67 -15.32
C SER A 240 -6.25 19.67 -15.79
N ASN A 241 -6.45 19.05 -16.93
CA ASN A 241 -5.41 18.22 -17.52
C ASN A 241 -4.12 19.02 -17.74
N ILE A 242 -3.00 18.45 -17.34
CA ILE A 242 -1.64 18.94 -17.60
C ILE A 242 -0.97 17.94 -18.51
N LYS A 243 -0.26 18.39 -19.54
CA LYS A 243 0.49 17.52 -20.43
C LYS A 243 1.90 18.05 -20.60
N GLY A 244 2.87 17.29 -20.11
CA GLY A 244 4.29 17.56 -20.26
C GLY A 244 4.74 18.90 -19.69
N GLN A 245 4.19 19.34 -18.55
CA GLN A 245 4.58 20.58 -17.91
C GLN A 245 5.86 20.39 -17.09
N GLY A 246 6.87 21.19 -17.35
CA GLY A 246 8.19 21.13 -16.72
C GLY A 246 9.24 20.46 -17.61
N ASN A 247 10.51 20.61 -17.23
CA ASN A 247 11.67 20.08 -17.98
C ASN A 247 12.61 19.27 -17.08
N GLY A 248 12.13 18.85 -15.92
CA GLY A 248 12.88 18.06 -14.95
C GLY A 248 13.27 16.68 -15.50
N LYS A 249 14.19 16.04 -14.83
CA LYS A 249 14.68 14.70 -15.18
C LYS A 249 13.71 13.60 -14.75
N ASN A 250 12.92 13.87 -13.71
CA ASN A 250 11.94 12.94 -13.17
C ASN A 250 10.58 13.21 -13.81
N SER A 251 9.74 12.21 -13.97
CA SER A 251 8.36 12.35 -14.44
C SER A 251 7.37 11.91 -13.39
N ILE A 252 6.24 12.59 -13.36
CA ILE A 252 5.08 12.21 -12.55
C ILE A 252 3.88 12.20 -13.47
N GLU A 253 3.28 11.04 -13.60
CA GLU A 253 2.01 10.83 -14.27
C GLU A 253 0.93 10.57 -13.23
N VAL A 254 -0.22 11.24 -13.36
CA VAL A 254 -1.35 11.06 -12.46
C VAL A 254 -2.62 10.88 -13.26
N SER A 255 -3.18 9.68 -13.20
CA SER A 255 -4.49 9.34 -13.72
C SER A 255 -5.53 9.40 -12.61
N GLY A 256 -6.41 10.41 -12.67
CA GLY A 256 -7.42 10.64 -11.64
C GLY A 256 -8.73 9.92 -11.92
N GLY A 257 -9.23 9.13 -10.95
CA GLY A 257 -10.56 8.53 -10.97
C GLY A 257 -11.66 9.45 -10.46
N ILE A 258 -12.30 9.11 -9.33
CA ILE A 258 -13.39 9.87 -8.70
C ILE A 258 -12.96 10.31 -7.30
N GLY A 259 -12.82 11.63 -7.09
CA GLY A 259 -12.47 12.15 -5.77
C GLY A 259 -11.58 13.37 -5.79
N ALA A 260 -10.75 13.52 -4.75
CA ALA A 260 -9.84 14.64 -4.63
C ALA A 260 -8.38 14.16 -4.68
N ILE A 261 -7.56 14.83 -5.46
CA ILE A 261 -6.12 14.59 -5.52
C ILE A 261 -5.40 15.90 -5.19
N ASN A 262 -4.57 15.88 -4.17
CA ASN A 262 -3.77 17.00 -3.71
C ASN A 262 -2.29 16.67 -3.87
N LEU A 263 -1.66 17.20 -4.91
CA LEU A 263 -0.22 17.08 -5.15
C LEU A 263 0.48 18.33 -4.61
N LYS A 264 1.53 18.14 -3.83
CA LYS A 264 2.35 19.22 -3.27
C LYS A 264 3.84 18.91 -3.41
N PHE A 265 4.61 19.96 -3.63
CA PHE A 265 6.06 19.89 -3.54
C PHE A 265 6.54 20.54 -2.24
N LYS A 266 7.45 19.89 -1.56
CA LYS A 266 8.10 20.38 -0.35
C LYS A 266 9.60 20.28 -0.53
N GLU A 267 10.31 21.41 -0.48
CA GLU A 267 11.77 21.38 -0.53
C GLU A 267 12.33 20.51 0.62
N SER A 268 13.38 19.78 0.32
CA SER A 268 14.09 19.03 1.34
C SER A 268 14.71 20.03 2.33
N GLU A 269 14.43 19.89 3.61
CA GLU A 269 15.12 20.67 4.62
C GLU A 269 16.61 20.30 4.57
N ALA A 270 17.46 21.28 4.20
CA ALA A 270 18.90 21.08 4.25
C ALA A 270 19.31 20.80 5.71
N LYS A 271 19.83 19.61 5.96
CA LYS A 271 20.44 19.26 7.24
C LYS A 271 21.83 19.83 7.36
#